data_3ef41c33ee48ee3b2a2305d24c18ff71
#
_entry.id   3ef41c33ee48ee3b2a2305d24c18ff71
#
_cell.length_a   1.000
_cell.length_b   1.000
_cell.length_c   1.000
_cell.angle_alpha   90.00
_cell.angle_beta   90.00
_cell.angle_gamma   90.00
#
_symmetry.space_group_name_H-M   'P 1'
#
loop_
_entity.id
_entity.type
_entity.pdbx_description
1 polymer ?
#
loop_
_entity_poly.entity_id
_entity_poly.type
_entity_poly.pdbx_seq_one_letter_code
_entity_poly.pdbx_strand_id
1 'polypeptide(L)'
;MALANLTGTPSYDMVRAPNNGTTVTAVSGSDPPPDDEGPVRPALQALANRDEWLKWFVDNYKPRRPYLGCQDGSILLLGPTDPYVFGDGTRITRSTATSFQAATYLEGGGSLANSTWYYLYVRVFNNAINYEVSTTEPDAALRFKSGDTSRCYAGPFRTDGSGSILPF
;
A
#
# COMPACT_ATOMS: atom_id res chain seq x y z
N MET A 1 0.43 23.08 -27.35
CA MET A 1 -0.10 24.02 -26.35
C MET A 1 -0.05 23.32 -24.99
N ALA A 2 0.64 23.88 -24.00
CA ALA A 2 0.72 23.26 -22.68
C ALA A 2 -0.61 23.47 -21.96
N LEU A 3 -1.21 22.41 -21.45
CA LEU A 3 -2.39 22.49 -20.63
C LEU A 3 -1.99 23.12 -19.28
N ALA A 4 -2.54 24.28 -18.99
CA ALA A 4 -2.35 24.89 -17.67
C ALA A 4 -2.89 23.93 -16.60
N ASN A 5 -2.24 23.83 -15.46
CA ASN A 5 -2.61 22.99 -14.32
C ASN A 5 -2.22 21.49 -14.39
N LEU A 6 -1.42 21.06 -15.34
CA LEU A 6 -0.86 19.70 -15.30
C LEU A 6 0.38 19.58 -14.39
N THR A 7 0.86 20.69 -13.86
CA THR A 7 2.01 20.72 -12.94
C THR A 7 1.52 21.02 -11.53
N GLY A 8 1.64 20.09 -10.64
CA GLY A 8 1.25 20.24 -9.24
C GLY A 8 0.41 19.07 -8.74
N THR A 9 0.05 19.11 -7.48
CA THR A 9 -0.86 18.12 -6.90
C THR A 9 -2.23 18.27 -7.54
N PRO A 10 -2.74 17.25 -8.25
CA PRO A 10 -4.03 17.36 -8.91
C PRO A 10 -5.13 17.64 -7.90
N SER A 11 -5.99 18.60 -8.20
CA SER A 11 -7.13 18.90 -7.34
C SER A 11 -8.31 18.00 -7.67
N TYR A 12 -8.83 17.32 -6.67
CA TYR A 12 -10.01 16.47 -6.83
C TYR A 12 -11.26 17.26 -7.27
N ASP A 13 -11.34 18.54 -6.90
CA ASP A 13 -12.46 19.39 -7.28
C ASP A 13 -12.55 19.62 -8.80
N MET A 14 -11.44 19.46 -9.53
CA MET A 14 -11.42 19.54 -10.99
C MET A 14 -11.95 18.29 -11.68
N VAL A 15 -12.18 17.21 -10.94
CA VAL A 15 -12.67 15.92 -11.46
C VAL A 15 -14.20 15.86 -11.44
N ARG A 16 -14.88 16.87 -10.91
CA ARG A 16 -16.34 16.90 -10.93
C ARG A 16 -16.84 16.96 -12.36
N ALA A 17 -17.67 16.00 -12.71
CA ALA A 17 -18.41 16.05 -13.97
C ALA A 17 -19.21 17.36 -14.02
N PRO A 18 -19.23 18.05 -15.13
CA PRO A 18 -20.13 19.19 -15.28
C PRO A 18 -21.56 18.72 -15.02
N ASN A 19 -22.28 19.43 -14.16
CA ASN A 19 -23.68 19.15 -13.93
C ASN A 19 -24.43 19.17 -15.25
N ASN A 20 -25.25 18.15 -15.50
CA ASN A 20 -26.13 18.12 -16.66
C ASN A 20 -26.89 19.44 -16.75
N GLY A 21 -26.67 20.19 -17.83
CA GLY A 21 -27.29 21.48 -18.07
C GLY A 21 -26.40 22.70 -17.80
N THR A 22 -25.22 22.51 -17.27
CA THR A 22 -24.24 23.60 -17.26
C THR A 22 -23.58 23.64 -18.63
N THR A 23 -23.95 24.63 -19.41
CA THR A 23 -23.17 24.97 -20.59
C THR A 23 -21.80 25.36 -20.08
N VAL A 24 -20.80 24.56 -20.33
CA VAL A 24 -19.41 24.92 -20.02
C VAL A 24 -19.06 25.99 -21.02
N THR A 25 -19.51 27.21 -20.74
CA THR A 25 -19.11 28.36 -21.49
C THR A 25 -17.80 28.82 -20.92
N ALA A 26 -16.83 28.76 -21.75
CA ALA A 26 -15.59 29.48 -21.63
C ALA A 26 -14.85 29.29 -20.29
N VAL A 27 -13.67 28.83 -20.37
CA VAL A 27 -12.66 29.09 -19.35
C VAL A 27 -12.65 30.60 -19.12
N SER A 28 -12.99 31.01 -17.91
CA SER A 28 -12.99 32.40 -17.51
C SER A 28 -11.61 33.00 -17.75
N GLY A 29 -11.52 33.86 -18.65
CA GLY A 29 -10.39 34.72 -18.91
C GLY A 29 -10.92 35.98 -19.54
N SER A 30 -10.21 37.08 -19.39
CA SER A 30 -10.55 38.34 -20.03
C SER A 30 -10.47 38.25 -21.56
N ASP A 31 -9.84 37.22 -22.08
CA ASP A 31 -9.78 36.94 -23.50
C ASP A 31 -10.71 35.78 -23.87
N PRO A 32 -11.50 35.89 -24.92
CA PRO A 32 -12.23 34.75 -25.41
C PRO A 32 -11.21 33.66 -25.77
N PRO A 33 -11.46 32.41 -25.37
CA PRO A 33 -10.59 31.34 -25.77
C PRO A 33 -10.54 31.27 -27.29
N PRO A 34 -9.39 30.92 -27.90
CA PRO A 34 -9.32 30.62 -29.29
C PRO A 34 -10.43 29.65 -29.68
N ASP A 35 -10.89 29.71 -30.92
CA ASP A 35 -12.02 28.90 -31.41
C ASP A 35 -11.85 27.39 -31.19
N ASP A 36 -10.61 26.94 -31.01
CA ASP A 36 -10.26 25.57 -30.67
C ASP A 36 -10.43 25.26 -29.16
N GLU A 37 -10.73 26.27 -28.34
CA GLU A 37 -10.90 26.16 -26.89
C GLU A 37 -12.37 26.06 -26.45
N GLY A 38 -13.27 25.74 -27.35
CA GLY A 38 -14.71 25.59 -27.06
C GLY A 38 -15.04 24.64 -25.90
N PRO A 39 -16.30 24.31 -25.69
CA PRO A 39 -16.78 23.52 -24.52
C PRO A 39 -16.09 22.19 -24.28
N VAL A 40 -15.46 21.66 -25.33
CA VAL A 40 -14.76 20.36 -25.25
C VAL A 40 -13.45 20.45 -24.44
N ARG A 41 -12.78 21.60 -24.51
CA ARG A 41 -11.46 21.77 -23.88
C ARG A 41 -11.50 21.69 -22.34
N PRO A 42 -12.46 22.30 -21.64
CA PRO A 42 -12.61 22.11 -20.21
C PRO A 42 -12.86 20.65 -19.81
N ALA A 43 -13.62 19.91 -20.62
CA ALA A 43 -13.84 18.49 -20.39
C ALA A 43 -12.57 17.66 -20.58
N LEU A 44 -11.79 17.95 -21.62
CA LEU A 44 -10.49 17.31 -21.86
C LEU A 44 -9.49 17.67 -20.76
N GLN A 45 -9.48 18.91 -20.28
CA GLN A 45 -8.67 19.35 -19.16
C GLN A 45 -9.04 18.59 -17.87
N ALA A 46 -10.33 18.44 -17.60
CA ALA A 46 -10.81 17.68 -16.43
C ALA A 46 -10.39 16.19 -16.51
N LEU A 47 -10.44 15.60 -17.70
CA LEU A 47 -9.97 14.22 -17.91
C LEU A 47 -8.46 14.10 -17.69
N ALA A 48 -7.68 15.02 -18.26
CA ALA A 48 -6.23 15.03 -18.07
C ALA A 48 -5.85 15.19 -16.60
N ASN A 49 -6.51 16.09 -15.89
CA ASN A 49 -6.29 16.28 -14.45
C ASN A 49 -6.65 15.02 -13.63
N ARG A 50 -7.72 14.32 -14.02
CA ARG A 50 -8.10 13.05 -13.40
C ARG A 50 -7.03 11.98 -13.61
N ASP A 51 -6.51 11.86 -14.81
CA ASP A 51 -5.50 10.87 -15.14
C ASP A 51 -4.18 11.16 -14.42
N GLU A 52 -3.78 12.42 -14.31
CA GLU A 52 -2.65 12.86 -13.50
C GLU A 52 -2.86 12.55 -12.01
N TRP A 53 -4.07 12.80 -11.49
CA TRP A 53 -4.40 12.46 -10.12
C TRP A 53 -4.36 10.95 -9.88
N LEU A 54 -4.93 10.16 -10.79
CA LEU A 54 -4.89 8.70 -10.71
C LEU A 54 -3.45 8.19 -10.75
N LYS A 55 -2.62 8.73 -11.64
CA LYS A 55 -1.21 8.40 -11.71
C LYS A 55 -0.50 8.76 -10.40
N TRP A 56 -0.68 9.99 -9.90
CA TRP A 56 -0.14 10.41 -8.61
C TRP A 56 -0.59 9.49 -7.47
N PHE A 57 -1.89 9.17 -7.44
CA PHE A 57 -2.46 8.25 -6.44
C PHE A 57 -1.81 6.87 -6.54
N VAL A 58 -1.75 6.28 -7.73
CA VAL A 58 -1.12 4.98 -7.94
C VAL A 58 0.35 5.01 -7.54
N ASP A 59 1.08 6.07 -7.87
CA ASP A 59 2.51 6.19 -7.58
C ASP A 59 2.79 6.44 -6.10
N ASN A 60 1.91 7.16 -5.40
CA ASN A 60 2.07 7.49 -3.99
C ASN A 60 1.36 6.53 -3.04
N TYR A 61 0.30 5.85 -3.51
CA TYR A 61 -0.46 4.88 -2.73
C TYR A 61 -0.20 3.42 -3.13
N LYS A 62 0.82 3.16 -3.93
CA LYS A 62 1.31 1.78 -4.04
C LYS A 62 1.66 1.32 -2.63
N PRO A 63 0.94 0.35 -2.06
CA PRO A 63 1.33 -0.18 -0.78
C PRO A 63 2.77 -0.68 -0.92
N ARG A 64 3.70 0.06 -0.34
CA ARG A 64 5.08 -0.41 -0.25
C ARG A 64 5.02 -1.64 0.61
N ARG A 65 5.11 -2.80 -0.02
CA ARG A 65 5.24 -4.04 0.73
C ARG A 65 6.46 -3.89 1.62
N PRO A 66 6.35 -4.23 2.89
CA PRO A 66 7.52 -4.18 3.76
C PRO A 66 8.62 -5.03 3.13
N TYR A 67 9.82 -4.51 3.14
CA TYR A 67 10.97 -5.36 2.84
C TYR A 67 11.09 -6.36 3.99
N LEU A 68 10.89 -7.62 3.69
CA LEU A 68 11.21 -8.73 4.59
C LEU A 68 12.49 -9.38 4.11
N GLY A 69 13.48 -9.47 4.97
CA GLY A 69 14.76 -10.09 4.66
C GLY A 69 15.21 -11.01 5.80
N CYS A 70 16.16 -11.85 5.49
CA CYS A 70 16.86 -12.67 6.48
C CYS A 70 18.21 -12.01 6.80
N GLN A 71 18.43 -11.69 8.07
CA GLN A 71 19.71 -11.15 8.52
C GLN A 71 20.71 -12.28 8.81
N ASP A 72 20.22 -13.33 9.42
CA ASP A 72 20.93 -14.61 9.62
C ASP A 72 19.90 -15.75 9.70
N GLY A 73 20.32 -16.97 9.83
CA GLY A 73 19.45 -18.16 9.83
C GLY A 73 18.34 -18.17 10.91
N SER A 74 18.24 -17.17 11.77
CA SER A 74 17.24 -17.06 12.84
C SER A 74 16.56 -15.70 12.94
N ILE A 75 17.17 -14.64 12.38
CA ILE A 75 16.72 -13.25 12.50
C ILE A 75 16.09 -12.78 11.20
N LEU A 76 14.85 -12.32 11.31
CA LEU A 76 14.14 -11.60 10.26
C LEU A 76 14.37 -10.10 10.40
N LEU A 77 14.56 -9.42 9.27
CA LEU A 77 14.58 -7.97 9.17
C LEU A 77 13.32 -7.51 8.45
N LEU A 78 12.49 -6.74 9.14
CA LEU A 78 11.31 -6.10 8.55
C LEU A 78 11.57 -4.60 8.39
N GLY A 79 11.56 -4.15 7.13
CA GLY A 79 11.80 -2.76 6.77
C GLY A 79 10.64 -1.81 7.14
N PRO A 80 10.85 -0.50 6.99
CA PRO A 80 9.77 0.47 7.09
C PRO A 80 8.73 0.21 6.00
N THR A 81 7.49 0.54 6.28
CA THR A 81 6.37 0.30 5.37
C THR A 81 5.32 1.40 5.47
N ASP A 82 4.50 1.50 4.44
CA ASP A 82 3.23 2.21 4.50
C ASP A 82 2.31 1.59 5.57
N PRO A 83 1.28 2.30 6.01
CA PRO A 83 0.46 1.82 7.11
C PRO A 83 -0.14 0.44 6.82
N TYR A 84 0.03 -0.47 7.75
CA TYR A 84 -0.81 -1.65 7.81
C TYR A 84 -2.24 -1.22 8.09
N VAL A 85 -3.17 -1.70 7.28
CA VAL A 85 -4.60 -1.44 7.45
C VAL A 85 -5.26 -2.73 7.87
N PHE A 86 -5.70 -2.80 9.10
CA PHE A 86 -6.38 -3.96 9.67
C PHE A 86 -7.85 -4.02 9.28
N GLY A 87 -8.49 -5.17 9.48
CA GLY A 87 -9.89 -5.37 9.11
C GLY A 87 -10.89 -4.45 9.83
N ASP A 88 -10.55 -3.95 11.01
CA ASP A 88 -11.32 -2.95 11.77
C ASP A 88 -11.07 -1.50 11.33
N GLY A 89 -10.22 -1.29 10.31
CA GLY A 89 -9.84 0.04 9.82
C GLY A 89 -8.67 0.68 10.57
N THR A 90 -8.16 0.06 11.63
CA THR A 90 -6.95 0.54 12.33
C THR A 90 -5.78 0.64 11.36
N ARG A 91 -5.00 1.72 11.47
CA ARG A 91 -3.82 1.96 10.63
C ARG A 91 -2.59 2.16 11.49
N ILE A 92 -1.53 1.42 11.19
CA ILE A 92 -0.25 1.56 11.88
C ILE A 92 0.88 1.65 10.86
N THR A 93 1.66 2.71 10.97
CA THR A 93 2.83 2.95 10.12
C THR A 93 4.10 2.56 10.87
N ARG A 94 5.05 1.97 10.15
CA ARG A 94 6.41 1.73 10.65
C ARG A 94 7.38 2.62 9.90
N SER A 95 8.02 3.50 10.63
CA SER A 95 9.02 4.43 10.07
C SER A 95 10.45 3.87 10.09
N THR A 96 10.69 2.82 10.89
CA THR A 96 12.03 2.24 11.08
C THR A 96 12.05 0.74 10.81
N ALA A 97 13.18 0.23 10.33
CA ALA A 97 13.41 -1.21 10.25
C ALA A 97 13.51 -1.83 11.64
N THR A 98 13.12 -3.08 11.78
CA THR A 98 13.24 -3.85 13.02
C THR A 98 13.73 -5.25 12.71
N SER A 99 14.74 -5.69 13.47
CA SER A 99 15.21 -7.07 13.48
C SER A 99 14.64 -7.80 14.68
N PHE A 100 14.25 -9.06 14.51
CA PHE A 100 13.74 -9.89 15.59
C PHE A 100 13.95 -11.38 15.31
N GLN A 101 14.04 -12.16 16.37
CA GLN A 101 14.10 -13.62 16.31
C GLN A 101 12.75 -14.19 15.88
N ALA A 102 12.70 -14.91 14.77
CA ALA A 102 11.44 -15.45 14.24
C ALA A 102 10.77 -16.44 15.20
N ALA A 103 11.55 -17.31 15.84
CA ALA A 103 11.04 -18.31 16.77
C ALA A 103 10.34 -17.69 18.00
N THR A 104 10.73 -16.47 18.43
CA THR A 104 10.09 -15.77 19.56
C THR A 104 8.62 -15.45 19.29
N TYR A 105 8.26 -15.27 18.04
CA TYR A 105 6.91 -14.90 17.60
C TYR A 105 6.14 -16.04 16.95
N LEU A 106 6.66 -17.28 17.07
CA LEU A 106 6.01 -18.46 16.52
C LEU A 106 4.66 -18.70 17.22
N GLU A 107 3.62 -18.84 16.41
CA GLU A 107 2.29 -19.23 16.89
C GLU A 107 2.37 -20.60 17.56
N GLY A 108 1.90 -20.66 18.80
CA GLY A 108 2.03 -21.88 19.64
C GLY A 108 3.39 -22.02 20.34
N GLY A 109 4.35 -21.16 20.05
CA GLY A 109 5.69 -21.19 20.66
C GLY A 109 6.59 -22.31 20.11
N GLY A 110 7.78 -22.44 20.68
CA GLY A 110 8.73 -23.49 20.30
C GLY A 110 9.78 -23.05 19.29
N SER A 111 10.26 -23.98 18.48
CA SER A 111 11.28 -23.78 17.44
C SER A 111 10.66 -23.86 16.06
N LEU A 112 11.30 -23.21 15.09
CA LEU A 112 10.91 -23.35 13.69
C LEU A 112 11.14 -24.78 13.22
N ALA A 113 10.15 -25.35 12.53
CA ALA A 113 10.27 -26.70 11.96
C ALA A 113 11.15 -26.69 10.72
N ASN A 114 11.71 -27.85 10.40
CA ASN A 114 12.57 -28.05 9.26
C ASN A 114 11.79 -27.96 7.93
N SER A 115 12.42 -27.42 6.89
CA SER A 115 11.91 -27.41 5.51
C SER A 115 10.49 -26.87 5.36
N THR A 116 10.09 -25.94 6.24
CA THR A 116 8.70 -25.45 6.40
C THR A 116 8.55 -24.04 5.88
N TRP A 117 7.42 -23.75 5.22
CA TRP A 117 7.00 -22.40 4.90
C TRP A 117 6.34 -21.74 6.09
N TYR A 118 6.72 -20.51 6.33
CA TYR A 118 6.14 -19.63 7.34
C TYR A 118 5.72 -18.31 6.73
N TYR A 119 4.75 -17.68 7.36
CA TYR A 119 4.22 -16.38 6.98
C TYR A 119 4.31 -15.44 8.17
N LEU A 120 4.91 -14.28 7.93
CA LEU A 120 5.00 -13.23 8.94
C LEU A 120 3.76 -12.37 8.88
N TYR A 121 3.18 -12.14 10.05
CA TYR A 121 2.06 -11.24 10.26
C TYR A 121 2.41 -10.15 11.26
N VAL A 122 1.81 -8.98 11.04
CA VAL A 122 1.85 -7.86 11.96
C VAL A 122 0.48 -7.73 12.61
N ARG A 123 0.47 -7.54 13.90
CA ARG A 123 -0.76 -7.33 14.68
C ARG A 123 -0.59 -6.18 15.66
N VAL A 124 -1.71 -5.66 16.17
CA VAL A 124 -1.73 -4.73 17.30
C VAL A 124 -2.00 -5.51 18.56
N PHE A 125 -1.14 -5.30 19.56
CA PHE A 125 -1.34 -5.86 20.90
C PHE A 125 -0.94 -4.80 21.93
N ASN A 126 -1.82 -4.46 22.87
CA ASN A 126 -1.60 -3.42 23.88
C ASN A 126 -1.14 -2.08 23.27
N ASN A 127 -1.80 -1.63 22.20
CA ASN A 127 -1.47 -0.41 21.45
C ASN A 127 -0.04 -0.38 20.86
N ALA A 128 0.61 -1.52 20.75
CA ALA A 128 1.93 -1.66 20.15
C ALA A 128 1.91 -2.60 18.94
N ILE A 129 2.84 -2.37 18.03
CA ILE A 129 3.09 -3.33 16.93
C ILE A 129 3.70 -4.58 17.55
N ASN A 130 3.12 -5.72 17.20
CA ASN A 130 3.62 -7.03 17.56
C ASN A 130 3.67 -7.91 16.31
N TYR A 131 4.35 -9.03 16.39
CA TYR A 131 4.56 -9.95 15.30
C TYR A 131 3.96 -11.32 15.61
N GLU A 132 3.67 -12.06 14.55
CA GLU A 132 3.27 -13.46 14.64
C GLU A 132 3.84 -14.21 13.44
N VAL A 133 4.51 -15.30 13.69
CA VAL A 133 5.01 -16.23 12.68
C VAL A 133 4.10 -17.45 12.70
N SER A 134 3.52 -17.80 11.55
CA SER A 134 2.54 -18.88 11.45
C SER A 134 2.75 -19.70 10.19
N THR A 135 2.34 -20.94 10.21
CA THR A 135 2.24 -21.80 9.01
C THR A 135 0.92 -21.59 8.26
N THR A 136 -0.04 -20.88 8.84
CA THR A 136 -1.31 -20.54 8.18
C THR A 136 -1.04 -19.54 7.05
N GLU A 137 -1.47 -19.87 5.85
CA GLU A 137 -1.33 -19.03 4.67
C GLU A 137 -2.12 -17.72 4.78
N PRO A 138 -1.70 -16.66 4.06
CA PRO A 138 -2.51 -15.47 3.93
C PRO A 138 -3.77 -15.73 3.12
N ASP A 139 -4.71 -14.80 3.19
CA ASP A 139 -5.90 -14.78 2.34
C ASP A 139 -5.52 -14.62 0.86
N ALA A 140 -6.48 -14.90 -0.05
CA ALA A 140 -6.25 -14.81 -1.49
C ALA A 140 -5.82 -13.42 -1.98
N ALA A 141 -6.15 -12.37 -1.22
CA ALA A 141 -5.73 -10.99 -1.50
C ALA A 141 -4.32 -10.67 -0.96
N LEU A 142 -3.68 -11.60 -0.26
CA LEU A 142 -2.38 -11.42 0.41
C LEU A 142 -2.37 -10.22 1.37
N ARG A 143 -3.47 -9.98 2.06
CA ARG A 143 -3.63 -8.86 3.00
C ARG A 143 -3.60 -9.28 4.45
N PHE A 144 -4.26 -10.38 4.76
CA PHE A 144 -4.46 -10.85 6.12
C PHE A 144 -4.12 -12.32 6.26
N LYS A 145 -3.97 -12.79 7.49
CA LYS A 145 -3.96 -14.21 7.79
C LYS A 145 -5.32 -14.81 7.41
N SER A 146 -5.33 -15.99 6.79
CA SER A 146 -6.58 -16.64 6.42
C SER A 146 -7.49 -16.81 7.64
N GLY A 147 -8.71 -16.27 7.54
CA GLY A 147 -9.68 -16.30 8.62
C GLY A 147 -9.49 -15.27 9.74
N ASP A 148 -8.45 -14.40 9.69
CA ASP A 148 -8.17 -13.42 10.75
C ASP A 148 -7.69 -12.07 10.21
N THR A 149 -8.59 -11.12 10.09
CA THR A 149 -8.32 -9.76 9.59
C THR A 149 -7.59 -8.86 10.59
N SER A 150 -7.35 -9.32 11.80
CA SER A 150 -6.53 -8.63 12.81
C SER A 150 -5.03 -8.88 12.66
N ARG A 151 -4.61 -9.68 11.67
CA ARG A 151 -3.23 -10.00 11.32
C ARG A 151 -2.94 -9.58 9.89
N CYS A 152 -2.20 -8.50 9.73
CA CYS A 152 -1.77 -8.04 8.42
C CYS A 152 -0.57 -8.84 7.93
N TYR A 153 -0.65 -9.36 6.72
CA TYR A 153 0.42 -10.12 6.09
C TYR A 153 1.62 -9.23 5.73
N ALA A 154 2.83 -9.66 6.12
CA ALA A 154 4.07 -8.94 5.86
C ALA A 154 4.99 -9.64 4.85
N GLY A 155 4.96 -10.96 4.78
CA GLY A 155 5.75 -11.71 3.80
C GLY A 155 5.98 -13.17 4.20
N PRO A 156 6.39 -14.02 3.24
CA PRO A 156 6.72 -15.41 3.50
C PRO A 156 8.22 -15.58 3.77
N PHE A 157 8.59 -16.64 4.43
CA PHE A 157 9.94 -17.16 4.47
C PHE A 157 9.91 -18.68 4.61
N ARG A 158 11.05 -19.33 4.36
CA ARG A 158 11.16 -20.78 4.45
C ARG A 158 12.37 -21.15 5.30
N THR A 159 12.25 -22.26 6.02
CA THR A 159 13.37 -22.87 6.73
C THR A 159 14.02 -23.96 5.89
N ASP A 160 15.29 -24.22 6.14
CA ASP A 160 16.06 -25.35 5.61
C ASP A 160 15.79 -26.65 6.38
N GLY A 161 16.57 -27.70 6.07
CA GLY A 161 16.47 -29.00 6.75
C GLY A 161 16.89 -29.01 8.23
N SER A 162 17.44 -27.91 8.73
CA SER A 162 17.84 -27.75 10.14
C SER A 162 16.93 -26.79 10.93
N GLY A 163 15.94 -26.18 10.26
CA GLY A 163 15.06 -25.17 10.86
C GLY A 163 15.61 -23.75 10.78
N SER A 164 16.76 -23.53 10.11
CA SER A 164 17.30 -22.18 9.89
C SER A 164 16.60 -21.51 8.72
N ILE A 165 16.41 -20.19 8.82
CA ILE A 165 15.75 -19.39 7.78
C ILE A 165 16.68 -19.34 6.56
N LEU A 166 16.15 -19.71 5.40
CA LEU A 166 16.86 -19.58 4.13
C LEU A 166 17.02 -18.09 3.77
N PRO A 167 18.18 -17.66 3.26
CA PRO A 167 18.37 -16.30 2.75
C PRO A 167 17.42 -16.01 1.57
N PHE A 168 16.90 -14.79 1.50
CA PHE A 168 16.03 -14.32 0.42
C PHE A 168 16.10 -12.79 0.29
#